data_7d9bf8938f37e2531a5f419ed60a88fc
#
_entry.id   7d9bf8938f37e2531a5f419ed60a88fc
#
_cell.length_a   1.000
_cell.length_b   1.000
_cell.length_c   1.000
_cell.angle_alpha   90.00
_cell.angle_beta   90.00
_cell.angle_gamma   90.00
#
_symmetry.space_group_name_H-M   'P 1'
#
loop_
_entity.id
_entity.type
_entity.pdbx_description
1 polymer ?
#
loop_
_entity_poly.entity_id
_entity_poly.type
_entity_poly.pdbx_seq_one_letter_code
_entity_poly.pdbx_strand_id
1 'polypeptide(L)' 'MAHPDTAHARPEGISPHALGNDTLLHELEQLHRTRHETFLYGSEEALKRHTLRTGQLEAEYLHRFPNRLVTAGRTRAGAR' A
#
# COMPACT_ATOMS: atom_id res chain seq x y z
N MET A 1 -7.83 -18.25 21.60
CA MET A 1 -7.93 -18.09 21.00
C MET A 1 -7.83 -17.71 20.13
N ALA A 2 -7.64 -17.72 19.81
CA ALA A 2 -7.45 -17.41 18.98
C ALA A 2 -7.76 -16.66 18.39
N HIS A 3 -7.86 -16.48 18.48
CA HIS A 3 -8.11 -15.74 17.99
C HIS A 3 -8.45 -15.30 17.09
N PRO A 4 -8.54 -15.54 17.22
CA PRO A 4 -9.50 -15.03 16.41
C PRO A 4 -9.00 -13.92 15.67
N ASP A 5 -8.41 -13.16 16.24
CA ASP A 5 -7.93 -12.14 15.59
C ASP A 5 -7.26 -12.43 14.46
N THR A 6 -6.66 -13.41 14.57
CA THR A 6 -6.00 -13.80 13.47
C THR A 6 -6.84 -13.83 12.40
N ALA A 7 -7.80 -14.37 12.67
CA ALA A 7 -8.60 -14.63 11.65
C ALA A 7 -8.91 -13.45 10.91
N HIS A 8 -9.01 -12.48 11.57
CA HIS A 8 -9.44 -11.49 10.84
C HIS A 8 -8.43 -10.64 10.52
N ALA A 9 -7.47 -11.12 10.42
CA ALA A 9 -6.49 -10.37 10.02
C ALA A 9 -6.93 -9.48 8.96
N ARG A 10 -6.89 -8.25 9.14
CA ARG A 10 -7.19 -7.35 8.15
C ARG A 10 -6.02 -7.27 7.24
N PRO A 11 -6.22 -6.92 5.98
CA PRO A 11 -5.13 -6.84 5.02
C PRO A 11 -3.97 -6.01 5.48
N GLU A 12 -4.21 -4.95 6.20
CA GLU A 12 -3.13 -4.12 6.64
C GLU A 12 -2.25 -4.78 7.68
N GLY A 13 -2.66 -5.90 8.23
CA GLY A 13 -1.83 -6.63 9.17
C GLY A 13 -1.10 -7.79 8.55
N ILE A 14 -1.25 -8.02 7.26
CA ILE A 14 -0.63 -9.13 6.60
C ILE A 14 0.61 -8.70 5.84
N SER A 15 1.61 -9.55 5.82
CA SER A 15 2.82 -9.25 5.06
C SER A 15 2.46 -8.92 3.64
N PRO A 16 3.03 -7.88 3.06
CA PRO A 16 2.67 -7.48 1.71
C PRO A 16 2.78 -8.61 0.68
N HIS A 17 3.85 -9.39 0.74
CA HIS A 17 4.03 -10.43 -0.27
C HIS A 17 3.02 -11.56 -0.13
N ALA A 18 2.30 -11.62 0.98
CA ALA A 18 1.30 -12.64 1.18
C ALA A 18 -0.07 -12.22 0.65
N LEU A 19 -0.22 -10.97 0.23
CA LEU A 19 -1.51 -10.50 -0.25
C LEU A 19 -1.70 -10.90 -1.71
N GLY A 20 -2.94 -11.23 -2.06
CA GLY A 20 -3.26 -11.47 -3.46
C GLY A 20 -3.22 -10.16 -4.22
N ASN A 21 -3.13 -10.20 -5.53
CA ASN A 21 -3.03 -9.00 -6.33
C ASN A 21 -4.19 -8.05 -6.10
N ASP A 22 -5.41 -8.57 -6.11
CA ASP A 22 -6.57 -7.72 -5.92
C ASP A 22 -6.56 -7.04 -4.55
N THR A 23 -6.19 -7.78 -3.53
CA THR A 23 -6.16 -7.24 -2.20
C THR A 23 -5.07 -6.18 -2.07
N LEU A 24 -3.91 -6.45 -2.67
CA LEU A 24 -2.81 -5.51 -2.64
C LEU A 24 -3.23 -4.20 -3.30
N LEU A 25 -3.83 -4.27 -4.47
CA LEU A 25 -4.22 -3.06 -5.18
C LEU A 25 -5.34 -2.33 -4.44
N HIS A 26 -6.26 -3.08 -3.87
CA HIS A 26 -7.35 -2.47 -3.13
C HIS A 26 -6.83 -1.73 -1.90
N GLU A 27 -5.92 -2.35 -1.18
CA GLU A 27 -5.38 -1.71 0.00
C GLU A 27 -4.56 -0.47 -0.37
N LEU A 28 -3.79 -0.54 -1.45
CA LEU A 28 -3.03 0.62 -1.90
C LEU A 28 -3.98 1.75 -2.27
N GLU A 29 -5.06 1.43 -2.95
CA GLU A 29 -6.03 2.44 -3.33
C GLU A 29 -6.64 3.08 -2.10
N GLN A 30 -6.96 2.28 -1.10
CA GLN A 30 -7.52 2.80 0.13
C GLN A 30 -6.53 3.73 0.84
N LEU A 31 -5.27 3.32 0.90
CA LEU A 31 -4.25 4.12 1.55
C LEU A 31 -4.05 5.44 0.83
N HIS A 32 -4.07 5.43 -0.48
CA HIS A 32 -3.89 6.67 -1.23
C HIS A 32 -5.11 7.57 -1.02
N ARG A 33 -6.29 6.98 -0.98
CA ARG A 33 -7.50 7.75 -0.81
C ARG A 33 -7.58 8.40 0.56
N THR A 34 -7.09 7.71 1.59
CA THR A 34 -7.21 8.23 2.94
C THR A 34 -5.97 8.98 3.40
N ARG A 35 -4.98 9.13 2.54
CA ARG A 35 -3.74 9.77 2.95
C ARG A 35 -3.96 11.19 3.45
N HIS A 36 -4.72 11.96 2.72
CA HIS A 36 -4.94 13.35 3.08
C HIS A 36 -5.64 13.44 4.44
N GLU A 37 -6.62 12.59 4.62
CA GLU A 37 -7.37 12.56 5.85
C GLU A 37 -6.47 12.18 7.02
N THR A 38 -5.62 11.20 6.83
CA THR A 38 -4.71 10.77 7.88
C THR A 38 -3.74 11.90 8.21
N PHE A 39 -3.30 12.62 7.20
CA PHE A 39 -2.38 13.72 7.39
C PHE A 39 -3.05 14.83 8.21
N LEU A 40 -4.28 15.15 7.89
CA LEU A 40 -4.98 16.22 8.59
C LEU A 40 -5.50 15.86 9.98
N TYR A 41 -6.04 14.67 10.11
CA TYR A 41 -6.73 14.31 11.32
C TYR A 41 -6.13 13.16 12.12
N GLY A 42 -5.19 12.45 11.57
CA GLY A 42 -4.60 11.35 12.27
C GLY A 42 -3.52 11.82 13.21
N SER A 43 -3.14 10.98 14.14
CA SER A 43 -2.05 11.32 15.04
C SER A 43 -0.74 11.13 14.28
N GLU A 44 0.33 11.59 14.84
CA GLU A 44 1.63 11.44 14.26
C GLU A 44 1.93 9.97 14.10
N GLU A 45 1.52 9.18 15.07
CA GLU A 45 1.74 7.75 15.04
C GLU A 45 0.96 7.12 13.89
N ALA A 46 -0.29 7.55 13.71
CA ALA A 46 -1.12 7.02 12.65
C ALA A 46 -0.53 7.38 11.29
N LEU A 47 -0.01 8.57 11.15
CA LEU A 47 0.58 8.99 9.90
C LEU A 47 1.83 8.18 9.60
N LYS A 48 2.63 7.89 10.61
CA LYS A 48 3.82 7.09 10.43
C LYS A 48 3.46 5.70 9.95
N ARG A 49 2.46 5.09 10.58
CA ARG A 49 2.04 3.75 10.21
C ARG A 49 1.48 3.74 8.79
N HIS A 50 0.72 4.79 8.46
CA HIS A 50 0.13 4.90 7.14
C HIS A 50 1.24 5.01 6.08
N THR A 51 2.23 5.83 6.33
CA THR A 51 3.33 6.03 5.41
C THR A 51 4.16 4.75 5.26
N LEU A 52 4.43 4.09 6.37
CA LEU A 52 5.21 2.87 6.33
C LEU A 52 4.48 1.79 5.53
N ARG A 53 3.20 1.60 5.84
CA ARG A 53 2.42 0.57 5.15
C ARG A 53 2.31 0.87 3.66
N THR A 54 2.09 2.13 3.32
CA THR A 54 2.00 2.53 1.92
C THR A 54 3.31 2.20 1.21
N GLY A 55 4.44 2.52 1.82
CA GLY A 55 5.73 2.23 1.22
C GLY A 55 5.94 0.74 1.03
N GLN A 56 5.53 -0.07 2.01
CA GLN A 56 5.69 -1.51 1.92
C GLN A 56 4.86 -2.08 0.77
N LEU A 57 3.62 -1.61 0.65
CA LEU A 57 2.75 -2.12 -0.40
C LEU A 57 3.19 -1.63 -1.78
N GLU A 58 3.71 -0.41 -1.86
CA GLU A 58 4.21 0.09 -3.12
C GLU A 58 5.44 -0.71 -3.55
N ALA A 59 6.30 -1.06 -2.62
CA ALA A 59 7.47 -1.86 -2.95
C ALA A 59 7.03 -3.22 -3.48
N GLU A 60 6.00 -3.81 -2.87
CA GLU A 60 5.51 -5.10 -3.33
C GLU A 60 4.87 -4.96 -4.70
N TYR A 61 4.16 -3.85 -4.93
CA TYR A 61 3.53 -3.60 -6.21
C TYR A 61 4.59 -3.51 -7.30
N LEU A 62 5.68 -2.79 -7.03
CA LEU A 62 6.75 -2.65 -8.00
C LEU A 62 7.44 -3.97 -8.24
N HIS A 63 7.55 -4.80 -7.22
CA HIS A 63 8.15 -6.11 -7.36
C HIS A 63 7.31 -6.98 -8.31
N ARG A 64 5.99 -6.90 -8.19
CA ARG A 64 5.11 -7.72 -9.01
C ARG A 64 4.90 -7.14 -10.40
N PHE A 65 4.91 -5.82 -10.51
CA PHE A 65 4.61 -5.17 -11.78
C PHE A 65 5.69 -4.15 -12.15
N PRO A 66 6.92 -4.58 -12.26
CA PRO A 66 8.00 -3.65 -12.51
C PRO A 66 7.87 -2.91 -13.84
N ASN A 67 7.29 -3.57 -14.80
CA ASN A 67 7.15 -2.94 -16.11
C ASN A 67 6.20 -1.77 -16.11
N ARG A 68 5.20 -1.82 -15.28
CA ARG A 68 4.27 -0.72 -15.22
C ARG A 68 4.93 0.55 -14.74
N LEU A 69 5.75 0.44 -13.72
CA LEU A 69 6.39 1.60 -13.20
C LEU A 69 7.43 2.11 -14.17
N VAL A 70 8.20 1.22 -14.74
CA VAL A 70 9.22 1.61 -15.69
C VAL A 70 8.59 2.29 -16.88
N THR A 71 7.49 1.76 -17.36
CA THR A 71 6.82 2.34 -18.50
C THR A 71 6.33 3.74 -18.17
N ALA A 72 5.74 3.90 -17.02
CA ALA A 72 5.26 5.21 -16.62
C ALA A 72 6.39 6.21 -16.53
N GLY A 73 7.50 5.79 -15.96
CA GLY A 73 8.63 6.67 -15.83
C GLY A 73 9.21 7.00 -17.17
N ARG A 74 9.27 6.02 -18.04
CA ARG A 74 9.82 6.24 -19.34
C ARG A 74 8.93 7.16 -20.15
N THR A 75 7.63 7.02 -20.01
CA THR A 75 6.71 7.87 -20.73
C THR A 75 6.92 9.32 -20.33
N ARG A 76 7.08 9.56 -19.06
CA ARG A 76 7.32 10.90 -18.61
C ARG A 76 8.61 11.42 -19.16
N ALA A 77 9.64 10.61 -19.16
CA ALA A 77 10.91 11.01 -19.67
C ALA A 77 10.82 11.23 -21.16
N GLY A 78 10.09 10.40 -21.82
CA GLY A 78 9.97 10.52 -23.25
C GLY A 78 9.18 11.72 -23.68
N ALA A 79 8.38 12.23 -22.78
CA ALA A 79 7.57 13.37 -23.12
C ALA A 79 8.38 14.64 -23.20
N ARG A 80 9.62 14.62 -22.78
CA ARG A 80 10.42 15.81 -22.85
C ARG A 80 10.89 16.11 -24.25
#